data_f19dd08988e2f71cd672e13409dafcb3
#
_entry.id   f19dd08988e2f71cd672e13409dafcb3
#
_cell.length_a   1.000
_cell.length_b   1.000
_cell.length_c   1.000
_cell.angle_alpha   90.00
_cell.angle_beta   90.00
_cell.angle_gamma   90.00
#
_symmetry.space_group_name_H-M   'P 1'
#
loop_
_entity.id
_entity.type
_entity.pdbx_description
1 polymer ?
#
loop_
_entity_poly.entity_id
_entity_poly.type
_entity_poly.pdbx_seq_one_letter_code
_entity_poly.pdbx_strand_id
1 'polypeptide(L)'
;VEIGPQGTVENISPNEQHIASKGYACLKGLKAHEFRDSPDRITQPMKRVNGRLVAISWEQALSEIGGTLKHLRAEHGGESIGLYLGNPISMSFIPPVLSGAFVKAFGSSKLYHTGSQDCNNKFVVAERMYGCAQIQPFPDIDHTRFLIAIGSNPVISKMSFISMPHSGKRFK
;
A
#
# COMPACT_ATOMS: atom_id res chain seq x y z
N VAL A 1 -1.46 -21.80 1.79
CA VAL A 1 -2.28 -21.33 2.92
C VAL A 1 -2.99 -22.53 3.50
N GLU A 2 -2.82 -22.77 4.78
CA GLU A 2 -3.48 -23.84 5.54
C GLU A 2 -4.69 -23.25 6.25
N ILE A 3 -5.83 -23.89 6.07
CA ILE A 3 -7.12 -23.43 6.64
C ILE A 3 -7.58 -24.46 7.65
N GLY A 4 -7.80 -24.03 8.87
CA GLY A 4 -8.30 -24.86 9.95
C GLY A 4 -9.78 -25.22 9.79
N PRO A 5 -10.30 -26.16 10.63
CA PRO A 5 -11.66 -26.67 10.55
C PRO A 5 -12.76 -25.61 10.64
N GLN A 6 -12.46 -24.46 11.24
CA GLN A 6 -13.39 -23.33 11.41
C GLN A 6 -13.27 -22.28 10.30
N GLY A 7 -12.52 -22.55 9.23
CA GLY A 7 -12.27 -21.61 8.13
C GLY A 7 -11.26 -20.50 8.46
N THR A 8 -10.55 -20.62 9.58
CA THR A 8 -9.47 -19.69 9.97
C THR A 8 -8.18 -20.05 9.27
N VAL A 9 -7.38 -19.05 8.90
CA VAL A 9 -6.04 -19.28 8.34
C VAL A 9 -5.09 -19.59 9.49
N GLU A 10 -4.57 -20.79 9.52
CA GLU A 10 -3.63 -21.25 10.56
C GLU A 10 -2.17 -21.03 10.17
N ASN A 11 -1.86 -21.13 8.88
CA ASN A 11 -0.49 -20.95 8.41
C ASN A 11 -0.46 -20.41 6.98
N ILE A 12 0.55 -19.60 6.70
CA ILE A 12 0.88 -19.13 5.36
C ILE A 12 2.33 -19.53 5.05
N SER A 13 2.51 -20.39 4.07
CA SER A 13 3.81 -20.83 3.57
C SER A 13 4.08 -20.29 2.17
N PRO A 14 5.34 -20.07 1.78
CA PRO A 14 5.68 -19.66 0.43
C PRO A 14 5.42 -20.79 -0.57
N ASN A 15 5.10 -20.45 -1.82
CA ASN A 15 4.98 -21.41 -2.90
C ASN A 15 6.34 -21.61 -3.57
N GLU A 16 6.97 -22.75 -3.36
CA GLU A 16 8.28 -23.08 -3.92
C GLU A 16 8.28 -23.18 -5.45
N GLN A 17 7.14 -23.52 -6.04
CA GLN A 17 6.99 -23.64 -7.49
C GLN A 17 6.68 -22.31 -8.19
N HIS A 18 6.50 -21.22 -7.44
CA HIS A 18 6.19 -19.92 -8.05
C HIS A 18 7.42 -19.38 -8.78
N ILE A 19 7.26 -19.13 -10.09
CA ILE A 19 8.36 -18.76 -11.00
C ILE A 19 9.16 -17.52 -10.61
N ALA A 20 8.51 -16.52 -10.01
CA ALA A 20 9.15 -15.26 -9.62
C ALA A 20 9.70 -15.30 -8.19
N SER A 21 8.93 -15.82 -7.23
CA SER A 21 9.34 -15.81 -5.82
C SER A 21 10.22 -17.01 -5.44
N LYS A 22 10.17 -18.12 -6.20
CA LYS A 22 11.01 -19.32 -5.99
C LYS A 22 11.04 -19.78 -4.53
N GLY A 23 9.87 -19.84 -3.89
CA GLY A 23 9.77 -20.22 -2.47
C GLY A 23 10.15 -19.12 -1.49
N TYR A 24 10.22 -17.86 -1.93
CA TYR A 24 10.47 -16.74 -1.03
C TYR A 24 9.18 -16.00 -0.67
N ALA A 25 8.98 -15.77 0.63
CA ALA A 25 8.02 -14.82 1.15
C ALA A 25 8.63 -14.03 2.31
N CYS A 26 8.32 -12.75 2.41
CA CYS A 26 8.79 -11.94 3.52
C CYS A 26 7.93 -12.20 4.77
N LEU A 27 8.48 -11.88 5.95
CA LEU A 27 7.82 -12.10 7.24
C LEU A 27 6.41 -11.46 7.30
N LYS A 28 6.23 -10.27 6.68
CA LYS A 28 4.93 -9.59 6.64
C LYS A 28 3.85 -10.41 5.93
N GLY A 29 4.20 -11.06 4.81
CA GLY A 29 3.30 -11.96 4.09
C GLY A 29 2.99 -13.22 4.89
N LEU A 30 4.01 -13.83 5.49
CA LEU A 30 3.84 -15.05 6.30
C LEU A 30 2.97 -14.82 7.54
N LYS A 31 3.04 -13.61 8.11
CA LYS A 31 2.30 -13.24 9.32
C LYS A 31 1.02 -12.42 9.05
N ALA A 32 0.57 -12.35 7.80
CA ALA A 32 -0.58 -11.53 7.42
C ALA A 32 -1.88 -11.95 8.13
N HIS A 33 -2.06 -13.24 8.39
CA HIS A 33 -3.22 -13.77 9.12
C HIS A 33 -3.24 -13.29 10.59
N GLU A 34 -2.09 -13.21 11.27
CA GLU A 34 -2.00 -12.73 12.64
C GLU A 34 -2.47 -11.28 12.78
N PHE A 35 -2.17 -10.43 11.78
CA PHE A 35 -2.67 -9.05 11.72
C PHE A 35 -4.17 -8.98 11.46
N ARG A 36 -4.66 -9.84 10.55
CA ARG A 36 -6.08 -9.87 10.19
C ARG A 36 -6.94 -10.30 11.37
N ASP A 37 -6.49 -11.30 12.10
CA ASP A 37 -7.27 -11.98 13.13
C ASP A 37 -6.92 -11.50 14.56
N SER A 38 -6.11 -10.44 14.66
CA SER A 38 -5.74 -9.84 15.95
C SER A 38 -7.00 -9.37 16.72
N PRO A 39 -7.10 -9.69 18.01
CA PRO A 39 -8.21 -9.21 18.86
C PRO A 39 -8.22 -7.67 19.02
N ASP A 40 -7.07 -7.03 18.81
CA ASP A 40 -6.96 -5.56 18.87
C ASP A 40 -7.36 -4.86 17.57
N ARG A 41 -7.72 -5.64 16.53
CA ARG A 41 -8.10 -5.07 15.25
C ARG A 41 -9.44 -4.36 15.34
N ILE A 42 -9.46 -3.10 14.90
CA ILE A 42 -10.70 -2.33 14.75
C ILE A 42 -11.50 -2.90 13.55
N THR A 43 -12.66 -3.49 13.84
CA THR A 43 -13.54 -4.12 12.83
C THR A 43 -14.79 -3.30 12.51
N GLN A 44 -15.00 -2.20 13.24
CA GLN A 44 -16.15 -1.31 13.08
C GLN A 44 -15.73 0.14 13.31
N PRO A 45 -16.51 1.14 12.84
CA PRO A 45 -16.20 2.53 13.08
C PRO A 45 -16.14 2.86 14.57
N MET A 46 -15.18 3.67 14.96
CA MET A 46 -15.00 4.10 16.34
C MET A 46 -15.02 5.63 16.42
N LYS A 47 -15.71 6.16 17.41
CA LYS A 47 -15.76 7.60 17.70
C LYS A 47 -15.15 7.88 19.07
N ARG A 48 -14.39 8.95 19.20
CA ARG A 48 -13.85 9.38 20.50
C ARG A 48 -14.91 10.19 21.25
N VAL A 49 -15.33 9.66 22.38
CA VAL A 49 -16.28 10.31 23.30
C VAL A 49 -15.61 10.38 24.68
N ASN A 50 -15.48 11.58 25.21
CA ASN A 50 -14.83 11.82 26.52
C ASN A 50 -13.45 11.12 26.66
N GLY A 51 -12.63 11.18 25.59
CA GLY A 51 -11.29 10.59 25.57
C GLY A 51 -11.24 9.08 25.26
N ARG A 52 -12.36 8.36 25.28
CA ARG A 52 -12.44 6.92 25.02
C ARG A 52 -12.98 6.64 23.61
N LEU A 53 -12.48 5.58 22.97
CA LEU A 53 -13.04 5.10 21.69
C LEU A 53 -14.29 4.28 21.99
N VAL A 54 -15.39 4.66 21.35
CA VAL A 54 -16.69 3.99 21.43
C VAL A 54 -17.11 3.54 20.05
N ALA A 55 -17.58 2.32 19.90
CA ALA A 55 -18.09 1.79 18.67
C ALA A 55 -19.38 2.52 18.23
N ILE A 56 -19.46 2.86 16.94
CA ILE A 56 -20.65 3.45 16.32
C ILE A 56 -21.02 2.67 15.06
N SER A 57 -22.23 2.88 14.55
CA SER A 57 -22.62 2.27 13.28
C SER A 57 -21.94 2.95 12.08
N TRP A 58 -21.86 2.23 10.96
CA TRP A 58 -21.41 2.79 9.69
C TRP A 58 -22.30 3.95 9.23
N GLU A 59 -23.59 3.82 9.41
CA GLU A 59 -24.56 4.85 9.08
C GLU A 59 -24.31 6.15 9.85
N GLN A 60 -24.10 6.04 11.16
CA GLN A 60 -23.75 7.18 12.00
C GLN A 60 -22.42 7.80 11.56
N ALA A 61 -21.38 6.99 11.36
CA ALA A 61 -20.06 7.47 10.94
C ALA A 61 -20.13 8.23 9.61
N LEU A 62 -20.79 7.66 8.61
CA LEU A 62 -20.93 8.28 7.27
C LEU A 62 -21.77 9.55 7.31
N SER A 63 -22.84 9.58 8.10
CA SER A 63 -23.68 10.75 8.28
C SER A 63 -22.92 11.91 8.92
N GLU A 64 -22.22 11.66 10.01
CA GLU A 64 -21.45 12.69 10.73
C GLU A 64 -20.28 13.22 9.89
N ILE A 65 -19.49 12.33 9.26
CA ILE A 65 -18.36 12.71 8.40
C ILE A 65 -18.86 13.47 7.18
N GLY A 66 -19.90 12.96 6.51
CA GLY A 66 -20.49 13.61 5.34
C GLY A 66 -21.08 14.97 5.64
N GLY A 67 -21.74 15.12 6.79
CA GLY A 67 -22.24 16.40 7.29
C GLY A 67 -21.12 17.41 7.51
N THR A 68 -20.05 17.01 8.19
CA THR A 68 -18.86 17.86 8.43
C THR A 68 -18.20 18.30 7.12
N LEU A 69 -17.99 17.37 6.19
CA LEU A 69 -17.36 17.66 4.90
C LEU A 69 -18.22 18.63 4.04
N LYS A 70 -19.55 18.44 4.04
CA LYS A 70 -20.48 19.35 3.36
C LYS A 70 -20.43 20.75 3.95
N HIS A 71 -20.40 20.87 5.27
CA HIS A 71 -20.30 22.14 5.97
C HIS A 71 -18.98 22.86 5.62
N LEU A 72 -17.84 22.16 5.74
CA LEU A 72 -16.53 22.71 5.38
C LEU A 72 -16.48 23.20 3.92
N ARG A 73 -17.04 22.41 3.00
CA ARG A 73 -17.12 22.82 1.60
C ARG A 73 -17.97 24.08 1.40
N ALA A 74 -19.10 24.17 2.10
CA ALA A 74 -20.00 25.32 1.99
C ALA A 74 -19.37 26.59 2.55
N GLU A 75 -18.63 26.50 3.65
CA GLU A 75 -18.02 27.63 4.35
C GLU A 75 -16.68 28.04 3.73
N HIS A 76 -15.85 27.11 3.34
CA HIS A 76 -14.46 27.36 2.93
C HIS A 76 -14.15 26.96 1.48
N GLY A 77 -15.13 26.47 0.74
CA GLY A 77 -14.95 26.00 -0.64
C GLY A 77 -14.34 24.59 -0.72
N GLY A 78 -14.37 24.00 -1.92
CA GLY A 78 -13.88 22.64 -2.16
C GLY A 78 -12.38 22.44 -1.87
N GLU A 79 -11.58 23.47 -2.15
CA GLU A 79 -10.13 23.43 -1.93
C GLU A 79 -9.72 23.43 -0.44
N SER A 80 -10.65 23.56 0.49
CA SER A 80 -10.40 23.34 1.93
C SER A 80 -10.23 21.86 2.27
N ILE A 81 -10.61 20.94 1.37
CA ILE A 81 -10.56 19.51 1.55
C ILE A 81 -9.42 18.93 0.72
N GLY A 82 -8.49 18.25 1.38
CA GLY A 82 -7.41 17.50 0.75
C GLY A 82 -7.50 16.01 1.07
N LEU A 83 -7.04 15.17 0.15
CA LEU A 83 -6.97 13.73 0.32
C LEU A 83 -5.52 13.26 0.18
N TYR A 84 -5.00 12.61 1.20
CA TYR A 84 -3.69 11.97 1.18
C TYR A 84 -3.83 10.45 1.10
N LEU A 85 -3.25 9.85 0.06
CA LEU A 85 -3.33 8.42 -0.20
C LEU A 85 -2.08 7.71 0.30
N GLY A 86 -2.29 6.71 1.15
CA GLY A 86 -1.23 5.79 1.56
C GLY A 86 -0.88 4.79 0.45
N ASN A 87 0.34 4.27 0.48
CA ASN A 87 0.85 3.37 -0.55
C ASN A 87 -0.03 2.11 -0.82
N PRO A 88 -0.66 1.46 0.19
CA PRO A 88 -1.48 0.27 -0.06
C PRO A 88 -2.68 0.50 -0.99
N ILE A 89 -3.12 1.73 -1.20
CA ILE A 89 -4.25 2.05 -2.07
C ILE A 89 -4.00 1.61 -3.52
N SER A 90 -2.74 1.63 -3.96
CA SER A 90 -2.34 1.21 -5.31
C SER A 90 -2.41 -0.31 -5.52
N MET A 91 -2.58 -1.10 -4.45
CA MET A 91 -2.70 -2.55 -4.50
C MET A 91 -4.14 -3.02 -4.76
N SER A 92 -5.08 -2.09 -4.93
CA SER A 92 -6.48 -2.39 -5.25
C SER A 92 -6.98 -1.44 -6.35
N PHE A 93 -7.89 -1.89 -7.19
CA PHE A 93 -8.42 -1.08 -8.30
C PHE A 93 -9.48 -0.06 -7.85
N ILE A 94 -10.29 -0.40 -6.85
CA ILE A 94 -11.44 0.41 -6.44
C ILE A 94 -11.02 1.70 -5.72
N PRO A 95 -10.13 1.67 -4.71
CA PRO A 95 -9.81 2.87 -3.94
C PRO A 95 -9.22 4.03 -4.76
N PRO A 96 -8.33 3.83 -5.74
CA PRO A 96 -7.84 4.94 -6.58
C PRO A 96 -8.96 5.64 -7.36
N VAL A 97 -9.89 4.86 -7.93
CA VAL A 97 -11.03 5.39 -8.68
C VAL A 97 -11.96 6.18 -7.76
N LEU A 98 -12.30 5.63 -6.59
CA LEU A 98 -13.13 6.33 -5.60
C LEU A 98 -12.45 7.57 -5.04
N SER A 99 -11.13 7.56 -4.87
CA SER A 99 -10.37 8.72 -4.40
C SER A 99 -10.43 9.89 -5.38
N GLY A 100 -10.26 9.60 -6.68
CA GLY A 100 -10.41 10.60 -7.73
C GLY A 100 -11.84 11.16 -7.81
N ALA A 101 -12.85 10.29 -7.72
CA ALA A 101 -14.24 10.68 -7.69
C ALA A 101 -14.57 11.54 -6.45
N PHE A 102 -14.01 11.19 -5.28
CA PHE A 102 -14.19 11.92 -4.03
C PHE A 102 -13.71 13.38 -4.15
N VAL A 103 -12.43 13.59 -4.52
CA VAL A 103 -11.91 14.96 -4.64
C VAL A 103 -12.64 15.78 -5.70
N LYS A 104 -13.00 15.16 -6.83
CA LYS A 104 -13.80 15.79 -7.88
C LYS A 104 -15.19 16.19 -7.38
N ALA A 105 -15.85 15.34 -6.61
CA ALA A 105 -17.18 15.64 -6.05
C ALA A 105 -17.16 16.84 -5.10
N PHE A 106 -16.05 17.05 -4.39
CA PHE A 106 -15.86 18.23 -3.53
C PHE A 106 -15.38 19.47 -4.28
N GLY A 107 -14.95 19.34 -5.53
CA GLY A 107 -14.36 20.44 -6.30
C GLY A 107 -12.96 20.81 -5.80
N SER A 108 -12.20 19.80 -5.34
CA SER A 108 -10.83 19.97 -4.87
C SER A 108 -9.83 19.40 -5.90
N SER A 109 -8.66 20.05 -5.99
CA SER A 109 -7.51 19.55 -6.73
C SER A 109 -6.47 18.87 -5.82
N LYS A 110 -6.68 18.89 -4.52
CA LYS A 110 -5.70 18.47 -3.49
C LYS A 110 -5.69 16.97 -3.27
N LEU A 111 -5.10 16.26 -4.20
CA LEU A 111 -4.84 14.82 -4.09
C LEU A 111 -3.35 14.57 -3.96
N TYR A 112 -2.94 14.01 -2.84
CA TYR A 112 -1.56 13.74 -2.49
C TYR A 112 -1.33 12.25 -2.30
N HIS A 113 -0.10 11.79 -2.57
CA HIS A 113 0.29 10.40 -2.35
C HIS A 113 1.79 10.29 -2.06
N THR A 114 2.22 9.12 -1.63
CA THR A 114 3.61 8.86 -1.23
C THR A 114 4.61 8.88 -2.38
N GLY A 115 4.18 8.78 -3.62
CA GLY A 115 5.03 8.63 -4.80
C GLY A 115 6.07 9.73 -4.99
N SER A 116 5.77 10.97 -4.60
CA SER A 116 6.70 12.09 -4.72
C SER A 116 7.96 11.91 -3.89
N GLN A 117 7.88 11.23 -2.77
CA GLN A 117 9.01 10.93 -1.87
C GLN A 117 9.61 9.54 -2.14
N ASP A 118 8.81 8.61 -2.65
CA ASP A 118 9.17 7.20 -2.78
C ASP A 118 9.70 6.83 -4.17
N CYS A 119 8.93 7.06 -5.23
CA CYS A 119 9.21 6.42 -6.53
C CYS A 119 9.04 7.28 -7.77
N ASN A 120 8.50 8.49 -7.70
CA ASN A 120 8.25 9.30 -8.90
C ASN A 120 9.53 9.61 -9.69
N ASN A 121 10.69 9.72 -9.04
CA ASN A 121 11.97 9.85 -9.71
C ASN A 121 12.28 8.65 -10.63
N LYS A 122 11.92 7.43 -10.21
CA LYS A 122 12.07 6.23 -11.04
C LYS A 122 11.19 6.31 -12.29
N PHE A 123 9.94 6.75 -12.13
CA PHE A 123 9.01 6.91 -13.26
C PHE A 123 9.51 7.95 -14.26
N VAL A 124 10.04 9.09 -13.78
CA VAL A 124 10.63 10.11 -14.65
C VAL A 124 11.85 9.58 -15.39
N VAL A 125 12.72 8.82 -14.71
CA VAL A 125 13.89 8.20 -15.35
C VAL A 125 13.45 7.15 -16.38
N ALA A 126 12.50 6.30 -16.03
CA ALA A 126 11.98 5.28 -16.95
C ALA A 126 11.36 5.91 -18.20
N GLU A 127 10.58 6.98 -18.06
CA GLU A 127 10.03 7.74 -19.19
C GLU A 127 11.13 8.27 -20.09
N ARG A 128 12.17 8.88 -19.54
CA ARG A 128 13.28 9.45 -20.33
C ARG A 128 14.16 8.41 -21.00
N MET A 129 14.38 7.26 -20.36
CA MET A 129 15.27 6.21 -20.87
C MET A 129 14.56 5.24 -21.82
N TYR A 130 13.28 4.96 -21.56
CA TYR A 130 12.56 3.88 -22.24
C TYR A 130 11.28 4.36 -22.93
N GLY A 131 10.92 5.65 -22.81
CA GLY A 131 9.69 6.21 -23.39
C GLY A 131 8.40 5.79 -22.69
N CYS A 132 8.49 5.16 -21.51
CA CYS A 132 7.32 4.75 -20.74
C CYS A 132 7.64 4.72 -19.23
N ALA A 133 6.88 5.48 -18.44
CA ALA A 133 7.09 5.60 -17.00
C ALA A 133 6.88 4.29 -16.22
N GLN A 134 6.07 3.37 -16.73
CA GLN A 134 5.76 2.11 -16.06
C GLN A 134 6.80 1.01 -16.28
N ILE A 135 7.78 1.23 -17.15
CA ILE A 135 8.86 0.27 -17.34
C ILE A 135 9.77 0.26 -16.11
N GLN A 136 9.88 -0.91 -15.49
CA GLN A 136 10.74 -1.14 -14.32
C GLN A 136 11.85 -2.10 -14.72
N PRO A 137 13.10 -1.61 -14.89
CA PRO A 137 14.22 -2.49 -15.23
C PRO A 137 14.56 -3.42 -14.06
N PHE A 138 14.83 -4.67 -14.38
CA PHE A 138 15.32 -5.66 -13.43
C PHE A 138 16.83 -5.85 -13.60
N PRO A 139 17.64 -5.70 -12.55
CA PRO A 139 19.05 -6.02 -12.62
C PRO A 139 19.21 -7.55 -12.73
N ASP A 140 19.98 -8.00 -13.70
CA ASP A 140 20.32 -9.41 -13.87
C ASP A 140 21.44 -9.83 -12.93
N ILE A 141 21.10 -10.00 -11.67
CA ILE A 141 22.06 -10.27 -10.59
C ILE A 141 22.70 -11.64 -10.69
N ASP A 142 21.96 -12.61 -11.25
CA ASP A 142 22.45 -13.98 -11.33
C ASP A 142 23.56 -14.15 -12.40
N HIS A 143 23.62 -13.26 -13.39
CA HIS A 143 24.57 -13.35 -14.50
C HIS A 143 25.57 -12.17 -14.53
N THR A 144 25.34 -11.10 -13.77
CA THR A 144 26.29 -9.99 -13.74
C THR A 144 27.56 -10.36 -12.97
N ARG A 145 28.69 -9.85 -13.47
CA ARG A 145 30.00 -10.00 -12.82
C ARG A 145 30.39 -8.79 -12.01
N PHE A 146 29.64 -7.70 -12.15
CA PHE A 146 29.91 -6.46 -11.47
C PHE A 146 28.60 -5.70 -11.22
N LEU A 147 28.36 -5.32 -9.97
CA LEU A 147 27.20 -4.57 -9.54
C LEU A 147 27.62 -3.41 -8.65
N ILE A 148 27.11 -2.22 -8.96
CA ILE A 148 27.26 -1.04 -8.09
C ILE A 148 25.91 -0.78 -7.43
N ALA A 149 25.85 -0.81 -6.11
CA ALA A 149 24.68 -0.44 -5.33
C ALA A 149 24.93 0.93 -4.68
N ILE A 150 24.18 1.96 -5.10
CA ILE A 150 24.31 3.32 -4.59
C ILE A 150 23.00 3.69 -3.88
N GLY A 151 23.10 4.09 -2.59
CA GLY A 151 21.95 4.54 -1.81
C GLY A 151 20.87 3.47 -1.59
N SER A 152 21.18 2.19 -1.74
CA SER A 152 20.25 1.10 -1.60
C SER A 152 20.82 -0.07 -0.80
N ASN A 153 19.94 -0.78 -0.09
CA ASN A 153 20.29 -2.02 0.59
C ASN A 153 19.35 -3.15 0.15
N PRO A 154 19.63 -3.80 -0.98
CA PRO A 154 18.76 -4.84 -1.54
C PRO A 154 18.61 -6.07 -0.64
N VAL A 155 19.55 -6.32 0.26
CA VAL A 155 19.45 -7.41 1.25
C VAL A 155 18.33 -7.14 2.26
N ILE A 156 18.11 -5.89 2.63
CA ILE A 156 17.04 -5.48 3.56
C ILE A 156 15.73 -5.20 2.80
N SER A 157 15.78 -4.36 1.77
CA SER A 157 14.59 -3.90 1.04
C SER A 157 13.99 -4.97 0.12
N LYS A 158 14.74 -6.04 -0.19
CA LYS A 158 14.38 -7.06 -1.19
C LYS A 158 14.08 -6.45 -2.56
N MET A 159 14.59 -5.23 -2.79
CA MET A 159 14.36 -4.45 -4.02
C MET A 159 12.86 -4.29 -4.31
N SER A 160 12.17 -3.55 -3.49
CA SER A 160 10.72 -3.44 -3.35
C SER A 160 9.89 -3.48 -4.63
N PHE A 161 10.25 -2.79 -5.70
CA PHE A 161 9.55 -2.88 -7.00
C PHE A 161 10.10 -3.99 -7.90
N ILE A 162 11.27 -4.48 -7.59
CA ILE A 162 11.97 -5.51 -8.32
C ILE A 162 12.12 -6.67 -7.36
N SER A 163 11.19 -7.62 -7.44
CA SER A 163 11.22 -8.77 -6.55
C SER A 163 12.57 -9.49 -6.64
N MET A 164 13.27 -9.52 -5.51
CA MET A 164 14.56 -10.18 -5.39
C MET A 164 14.49 -11.27 -4.33
N PRO A 165 13.95 -12.44 -4.67
CA PRO A 165 13.89 -13.55 -3.74
C PRO A 165 15.29 -13.95 -3.29
N HIS A 166 15.43 -14.33 -2.04
CA HIS A 166 16.69 -14.81 -1.44
C HIS A 166 17.87 -13.83 -1.61
N SER A 167 17.62 -12.52 -1.56
CA SER A 167 18.65 -11.50 -1.82
C SER A 167 19.95 -11.71 -1.07
N GLY A 168 19.93 -12.07 0.22
CA GLY A 168 21.13 -12.34 1.01
C GLY A 168 21.98 -13.51 0.53
N LYS A 169 21.39 -14.45 -0.25
CA LYS A 169 22.13 -15.57 -0.86
C LYS A 169 22.66 -15.22 -2.26
N ARG A 170 22.03 -14.26 -2.94
CA ARG A 170 22.36 -13.87 -4.32
C ARG A 170 23.45 -12.80 -4.39
N PHE A 171 23.57 -11.96 -3.36
CA PHE A 171 24.73 -11.10 -3.15
C PHE A 171 25.82 -11.88 -2.42
N LYS A 172 26.72 -12.48 -3.16
CA LYS A 172 27.90 -13.16 -2.64
C LYS A 172 29.16 -12.33 -2.92
#